data_c37e38bbbb377edb6bfc0692b32db98d
#
_entry.id   c37e38bbbb377edb6bfc0692b32db98d
#
_cell.length_a   1.000
_cell.length_b   1.000
_cell.length_c   1.000
_cell.angle_alpha   90.00
_cell.angle_beta   90.00
_cell.angle_gamma   90.00
#
_symmetry.space_group_name_H-M   'P 1'
#
loop_
_entity.id
_entity.type
_entity.pdbx_description
1 polymer ?
#
loop_
_entity_poly.entity_id
_entity_poly.type
_entity_poly.pdbx_seq_one_letter_code
_entity_poly.pdbx_strand_id
1 'polypeptide(L)'
;MSIILGILEEGLIYAILALGVYITYSILDFPDLSVDSTFPMGAAVTAALLLAGVPAPAALGISFVCGVLAGIVTGLIHVKLEGVDLLSGIIVRTGLYSINLAIAGGANLAFFGQDTIFENGLTAPLLSSPAGDFTVTIISFVVVMAVKLLLDAYLKTRSGYLLRAAGDNDTLVTSLAKDKGTVKIIGLALANGLVALSGSVYCQKQGFFEISTGTGSIVIGLASVIIGTKLFKRASFLKTTTAVIIGSILYKACIAAAMAIGIFKTSYMKFVTAALFLIILVISNQSKKKGAA
;
A
#
# COMPACT_ATOMS: atom_id res chain seq x y z
N MET A 1 -9.95 24.29 4.12
CA MET A 1 -10.60 23.25 3.34
C MET A 1 -9.58 22.37 2.60
N SER A 2 -8.60 22.94 1.93
CA SER A 2 -7.55 22.22 1.18
C SER A 2 -6.73 21.20 1.99
N ILE A 3 -6.36 21.50 3.24
CA ILE A 3 -5.56 20.57 4.07
C ILE A 3 -6.34 19.29 4.39
N ILE A 4 -7.62 19.40 4.72
CA ILE A 4 -8.47 18.23 5.04
C ILE A 4 -8.67 17.36 3.80
N LEU A 5 -8.88 17.96 2.64
CA LEU A 5 -8.99 17.24 1.38
C LEU A 5 -7.69 16.50 1.06
N GLY A 6 -6.54 17.16 1.17
CA GLY A 6 -5.24 16.52 0.97
C GLY A 6 -4.98 15.34 1.90
N ILE A 7 -5.39 15.44 3.18
CA ILE A 7 -5.31 14.32 4.14
C ILE A 7 -6.18 13.15 3.69
N LEU A 8 -7.41 13.41 3.25
CA LEU A 8 -8.33 12.37 2.79
C LEU A 8 -7.81 11.70 1.51
N GLU A 9 -7.37 12.46 0.54
CA GLU A 9 -6.82 11.97 -0.73
C GLU A 9 -5.61 11.08 -0.51
N GLU A 10 -4.60 11.60 0.20
CA GLU A 10 -3.41 10.79 0.50
C GLU A 10 -3.74 9.61 1.40
N GLY A 11 -4.59 9.81 2.42
CA GLY A 11 -5.04 8.74 3.31
C GLY A 11 -5.73 7.60 2.57
N LEU A 12 -6.57 7.92 1.58
CA LEU A 12 -7.23 6.93 0.72
C LEU A 12 -6.23 6.22 -0.20
N ILE A 13 -5.35 6.95 -0.87
CA ILE A 13 -4.35 6.33 -1.77
C ILE A 13 -3.44 5.38 -1.00
N TYR A 14 -2.89 5.81 0.14
CA TYR A 14 -2.07 4.94 1.00
C TYR A 14 -2.88 3.85 1.71
N ALA A 15 -4.21 3.94 1.78
CA ALA A 15 -5.03 2.84 2.27
C ALA A 15 -4.93 1.60 1.38
N ILE A 16 -4.76 1.75 0.06
CA ILE A 16 -4.53 0.62 -0.85
C ILE A 16 -3.22 -0.09 -0.50
N LEU A 17 -2.13 0.68 -0.29
CA LEU A 17 -0.85 0.16 0.18
C LEU A 17 -1.02 -0.53 1.55
N ALA A 18 -1.72 0.09 2.48
CA ALA A 18 -1.95 -0.46 3.81
C ALA A 18 -2.75 -1.78 3.76
N LEU A 19 -3.68 -1.95 2.82
CA LEU A 19 -4.36 -3.23 2.57
C LEU A 19 -3.40 -4.31 2.07
N GLY A 20 -2.42 -3.96 1.23
CA GLY A 20 -1.34 -4.86 0.82
C GLY A 20 -0.47 -5.28 2.03
N VAL A 21 -0.01 -4.30 2.81
CA VAL A 21 0.78 -4.55 4.04
C VAL A 21 -0.03 -5.31 5.09
N TYR A 22 -1.35 -5.12 5.16
CA TYR A 22 -2.22 -5.92 6.04
C TYR A 22 -2.16 -7.42 5.70
N ILE A 23 -2.10 -7.78 4.42
CA ILE A 23 -1.96 -9.18 4.00
C ILE A 23 -0.63 -9.75 4.48
N THR A 24 0.48 -9.06 4.25
CA THR A 24 1.81 -9.56 4.62
C THR A 24 2.02 -9.56 6.12
N TYR A 25 1.77 -8.44 6.78
CA TYR A 25 2.09 -8.25 8.19
C TYR A 25 1.09 -8.90 9.15
N SER A 26 -0.24 -8.75 8.90
CA SER A 26 -1.27 -9.22 9.84
C SER A 26 -1.83 -10.59 9.51
N ILE A 27 -1.84 -10.99 8.22
CA ILE A 27 -2.41 -12.28 7.81
C ILE A 27 -1.31 -13.33 7.68
N LEU A 28 -0.16 -13.00 7.05
CA LEU A 28 0.94 -13.95 6.82
C LEU A 28 2.02 -13.93 7.91
N ASP A 29 1.99 -12.96 8.81
CA ASP A 29 3.07 -12.68 9.78
C ASP A 29 4.45 -12.56 9.12
N PHE A 30 4.49 -11.90 7.97
CA PHE A 30 5.66 -11.74 7.11
C PHE A 30 5.97 -10.25 6.90
N PRO A 31 7.05 -9.70 7.48
CA PRO A 31 7.47 -8.31 7.24
C PRO A 31 8.16 -8.19 5.88
N ASP A 32 7.39 -7.80 4.84
CA ASP A 32 7.87 -7.68 3.47
C ASP A 32 8.48 -6.30 3.18
N LEU A 33 9.81 -6.23 3.14
CA LEU A 33 10.54 -4.99 2.82
C LEU A 33 10.56 -4.64 1.33
N SER A 34 10.09 -5.54 0.45
CA SER A 34 10.00 -5.24 -1.00
C SER A 34 9.00 -4.13 -1.32
N VAL A 35 8.05 -3.87 -0.43
CA VAL A 35 7.04 -2.79 -0.51
C VAL A 35 7.66 -1.44 -0.87
N ASP A 36 8.81 -1.09 -0.28
CA ASP A 36 9.50 0.18 -0.52
C ASP A 36 9.97 0.37 -1.97
N SER A 37 10.14 -0.70 -2.75
CA SER A 37 10.48 -0.62 -4.18
C SER A 37 9.32 -1.04 -5.09
N THR A 38 8.37 -1.82 -4.59
CA THR A 38 7.17 -2.19 -5.35
C THR A 38 6.21 -1.00 -5.50
N PHE A 39 6.13 -0.14 -4.50
CA PHE A 39 5.34 1.09 -4.59
C PHE A 39 5.85 2.02 -5.73
N PRO A 40 7.14 2.42 -5.76
CA PRO A 40 7.64 3.21 -6.89
C PRO A 40 7.69 2.42 -8.20
N MET A 41 7.71 1.08 -8.21
CA MET A 41 7.59 0.31 -9.44
C MET A 41 6.21 0.53 -10.09
N GLY A 42 5.13 0.50 -9.32
CA GLY A 42 3.80 0.83 -9.83
C GLY A 42 3.75 2.24 -10.42
N ALA A 43 4.41 3.20 -9.77
CA ALA A 43 4.53 4.57 -10.25
C ALA A 43 5.35 4.67 -11.56
N ALA A 44 6.53 4.01 -11.63
CA ALA A 44 7.40 4.01 -12.81
C ALA A 44 6.72 3.41 -14.04
N VAL A 45 6.09 2.25 -13.85
CA VAL A 45 5.32 1.56 -14.91
C VAL A 45 4.19 2.46 -15.41
N THR A 46 3.45 3.09 -14.50
CA THR A 46 2.35 3.99 -14.87
C THR A 46 2.86 5.20 -15.66
N ALA A 47 3.90 5.88 -15.18
CA ALA A 47 4.46 7.05 -15.86
C ALA A 47 4.94 6.71 -17.28
N ALA A 48 5.65 5.59 -17.44
CA ALA A 48 6.11 5.13 -18.75
C ALA A 48 4.95 4.78 -19.69
N LEU A 49 3.90 4.11 -19.19
CA LEU A 49 2.73 3.73 -19.99
C LEU A 49 1.90 4.94 -20.42
N LEU A 50 1.70 5.93 -19.53
CA LEU A 50 0.95 7.14 -19.88
C LEU A 50 1.69 7.95 -20.95
N LEU A 51 3.02 8.06 -20.87
CA LEU A 51 3.82 8.70 -21.92
C LEU A 51 3.80 7.91 -23.25
N ALA A 52 3.61 6.60 -23.19
CA ALA A 52 3.41 5.77 -24.38
C ALA A 52 1.96 5.84 -24.94
N GLY A 53 1.07 6.66 -24.35
CA GLY A 53 -0.30 6.83 -24.80
C GLY A 53 -1.26 5.71 -24.36
N VAL A 54 -0.87 4.90 -23.37
CA VAL A 54 -1.75 3.85 -22.82
C VAL A 54 -2.80 4.50 -21.91
N PRO A 55 -4.09 4.12 -22.04
CA PRO A 55 -5.15 4.69 -21.19
C PRO A 55 -4.89 4.47 -19.69
N ALA A 56 -5.17 5.49 -18.88
CA ALA A 56 -4.91 5.50 -17.44
C ALA A 56 -5.47 4.28 -16.67
N PRO A 57 -6.70 3.80 -16.91
CA PRO A 57 -7.20 2.59 -16.26
C PRO A 57 -6.43 1.32 -16.63
N ALA A 58 -5.94 1.22 -17.88
CA ALA A 58 -5.11 0.10 -18.32
C ALA A 58 -3.74 0.13 -17.63
N ALA A 59 -3.14 1.32 -17.46
CA ALA A 59 -1.90 1.51 -16.72
C ALA A 59 -2.01 1.05 -15.26
N LEU A 60 -3.16 1.27 -14.58
CA LEU A 60 -3.44 0.72 -13.25
C LEU A 60 -3.40 -0.82 -13.24
N GLY A 61 -4.07 -1.45 -14.20
CA GLY A 61 -4.12 -2.91 -14.31
C GLY A 61 -2.74 -3.51 -14.57
N ILE A 62 -1.95 -2.92 -15.48
CA ILE A 62 -0.59 -3.39 -15.80
C ILE A 62 0.32 -3.20 -14.58
N SER A 63 0.25 -2.07 -13.89
CA SER A 63 1.01 -1.82 -12.66
C SER A 63 0.70 -2.84 -11.57
N PHE A 64 -0.59 -3.19 -11.39
CA PHE A 64 -0.99 -4.26 -10.47
C PHE A 64 -0.36 -5.59 -10.83
N VAL A 65 -0.38 -5.98 -12.12
CA VAL A 65 0.23 -7.24 -12.59
C VAL A 65 1.75 -7.23 -12.37
N CYS A 66 2.44 -6.12 -12.65
CA CYS A 66 3.87 -5.98 -12.35
C CYS A 66 4.15 -6.16 -10.85
N GLY A 67 3.30 -5.59 -9.97
CA GLY A 67 3.39 -5.80 -8.53
C GLY A 67 3.18 -7.27 -8.13
N VAL A 68 2.21 -7.95 -8.74
CA VAL A 68 1.99 -9.40 -8.55
C VAL A 68 3.25 -10.18 -8.91
N LEU A 69 3.89 -9.88 -10.04
CA LEU A 69 5.13 -10.55 -10.45
C LEU A 69 6.27 -10.29 -9.44
N ALA A 70 6.43 -9.07 -8.95
CA ALA A 70 7.41 -8.76 -7.92
C ALA A 70 7.16 -9.55 -6.62
N GLY A 71 5.90 -9.65 -6.20
CA GLY A 71 5.51 -10.44 -5.03
C GLY A 71 5.73 -11.95 -5.22
N ILE A 72 5.51 -12.49 -6.43
CA ILE A 72 5.85 -13.88 -6.77
C ILE A 72 7.37 -14.09 -6.64
N VAL A 73 8.19 -13.17 -7.14
CA VAL A 73 9.65 -13.27 -7.01
C VAL A 73 10.07 -13.25 -5.55
N THR A 74 9.52 -12.34 -4.74
CA THR A 74 9.77 -12.29 -3.29
C THR A 74 9.40 -13.62 -2.62
N GLY A 75 8.22 -14.15 -2.94
CA GLY A 75 7.75 -15.41 -2.40
C GLY A 75 8.57 -16.61 -2.83
N LEU A 76 9.01 -16.67 -4.09
CA LEU A 76 9.88 -17.74 -4.60
C LEU A 76 11.24 -17.73 -3.91
N ILE A 77 11.84 -16.56 -3.71
CA ILE A 77 13.11 -16.41 -2.99
C ILE A 77 12.93 -16.92 -1.55
N HIS A 78 11.86 -16.48 -0.86
CA HIS A 78 11.57 -16.91 0.50
C HIS A 78 11.40 -18.43 0.63
N VAL A 79 10.59 -19.04 -0.24
CA VAL A 79 10.27 -20.47 -0.15
C VAL A 79 11.45 -21.35 -0.55
N LYS A 80 12.21 -20.97 -1.61
CA LYS A 80 13.32 -21.80 -2.11
C LYS A 80 14.60 -21.69 -1.30
N LEU A 81 14.86 -20.52 -0.71
CA LEU A 81 16.09 -20.31 0.06
C LEU A 81 15.95 -20.71 1.55
N GLU A 82 14.75 -21.21 1.96
CA GLU A 82 14.42 -21.52 3.37
C GLU A 82 14.88 -20.43 4.34
N GLY A 83 14.94 -19.22 3.82
CA GLY A 83 15.70 -18.12 4.39
C GLY A 83 14.87 -17.20 5.26
N VAL A 84 15.58 -16.33 5.90
CA VAL A 84 15.07 -15.26 6.75
C VAL A 84 14.11 -14.39 5.93
N ASP A 85 12.88 -14.25 6.37
CA ASP A 85 11.78 -13.50 5.71
C ASP A 85 12.23 -12.10 5.26
N LEU A 86 12.98 -11.41 6.10
CA LEU A 86 13.54 -10.10 5.81
C LEU A 86 14.52 -10.08 4.61
N LEU A 87 15.30 -11.13 4.43
CA LEU A 87 16.35 -11.16 3.40
C LEU A 87 15.76 -11.20 1.99
N SER A 88 14.69 -11.97 1.78
CA SER A 88 13.99 -12.02 0.49
C SER A 88 13.45 -10.65 0.08
N GLY A 89 12.83 -9.93 1.02
CA GLY A 89 12.34 -8.58 0.80
C GLY A 89 13.45 -7.58 0.46
N ILE A 90 14.60 -7.64 1.16
CA ILE A 90 15.75 -6.76 0.89
C ILE A 90 16.34 -7.01 -0.49
N ILE A 91 16.51 -8.27 -0.91
CA ILE A 91 17.04 -8.63 -2.23
C ILE A 91 16.12 -8.06 -3.32
N VAL A 92 14.83 -8.32 -3.23
CA VAL A 92 13.85 -7.84 -4.22
C VAL A 92 13.77 -6.32 -4.23
N ARG A 93 13.76 -5.67 -3.06
CA ARG A 93 13.81 -4.20 -2.95
C ARG A 93 15.00 -3.63 -3.71
N THR A 94 16.19 -4.19 -3.55
CA THR A 94 17.41 -3.70 -4.19
C THR A 94 17.37 -3.92 -5.71
N GLY A 95 16.90 -5.09 -6.16
CA GLY A 95 16.74 -5.38 -7.59
C GLY A 95 15.70 -4.48 -8.26
N LEU A 96 14.54 -4.31 -7.63
CA LEU A 96 13.47 -3.46 -8.15
C LEU A 96 13.86 -1.99 -8.22
N TYR A 97 14.73 -1.50 -7.32
CA TYR A 97 15.24 -0.13 -7.39
C TYR A 97 15.89 0.16 -8.77
N SER A 98 16.77 -0.74 -9.22
CA SER A 98 17.43 -0.61 -10.53
C SER A 98 16.46 -0.78 -11.70
N ILE A 99 15.50 -1.71 -11.58
CA ILE A 99 14.46 -1.92 -12.58
C ILE A 99 13.57 -0.67 -12.72
N ASN A 100 13.19 -0.04 -11.62
CA ASN A 100 12.38 1.17 -11.62
C ASN A 100 13.11 2.33 -12.32
N LEU A 101 14.42 2.50 -12.08
CA LEU A 101 15.24 3.47 -12.78
C LEU A 101 15.32 3.20 -14.29
N ALA A 102 15.43 1.93 -14.67
CA ALA A 102 15.49 1.54 -16.09
C ALA A 102 14.15 1.78 -16.80
N ILE A 103 13.01 1.47 -16.14
CA ILE A 103 11.66 1.70 -16.70
C ILE A 103 11.40 3.21 -16.88
N ALA A 104 11.76 4.01 -15.87
CA ALA A 104 11.53 5.45 -15.90
C ALA A 104 12.59 6.24 -16.68
N GLY A 105 13.71 5.60 -17.06
CA GLY A 105 14.85 6.30 -17.69
C GLY A 105 15.60 7.25 -16.76
N GLY A 106 15.32 7.21 -15.44
CA GLY A 106 15.96 8.09 -14.45
C GLY A 106 15.25 8.09 -13.10
N ALA A 107 15.74 8.91 -12.16
CA ALA A 107 15.17 9.01 -10.82
C ALA A 107 13.81 9.72 -10.77
N ASN A 108 13.52 10.56 -11.77
CA ASN A 108 12.29 11.31 -11.91
C ASN A 108 11.79 11.22 -13.36
N LEU A 109 10.49 11.04 -13.54
CA LEU A 109 9.83 11.04 -14.84
C LEU A 109 8.49 11.77 -14.74
N ALA A 110 8.41 12.96 -15.34
CA ALA A 110 7.19 13.76 -15.37
C ALA A 110 6.36 13.42 -16.63
N PHE A 111 5.05 13.41 -16.49
CA PHE A 111 4.07 13.17 -17.57
C PHE A 111 2.92 14.18 -17.51
N PHE A 112 3.25 15.44 -17.21
CA PHE A 112 2.26 16.51 -17.17
C PHE A 112 1.54 16.65 -18.51
N GLY A 113 0.22 16.87 -18.44
CA GLY A 113 -0.62 17.00 -19.63
C GLY A 113 -1.08 15.68 -20.26
N GLN A 114 -0.73 14.54 -19.65
CA GLN A 114 -1.30 13.25 -20.03
C GLN A 114 -2.60 12.99 -19.29
N ASP A 115 -3.53 12.28 -19.94
CA ASP A 115 -4.78 11.85 -19.33
C ASP A 115 -4.51 10.89 -18.17
N THR A 116 -5.06 11.22 -17.00
CA THR A 116 -4.98 10.39 -15.78
C THR A 116 -6.37 9.88 -15.39
N ILE A 117 -6.47 9.02 -14.38
CA ILE A 117 -7.77 8.65 -13.82
C ILE A 117 -8.50 9.85 -13.19
N PHE A 118 -7.77 10.89 -12.81
CA PHE A 118 -8.30 12.09 -12.17
C PHE A 118 -8.65 13.19 -13.17
N GLU A 119 -7.87 13.30 -14.24
CA GLU A 119 -8.00 14.33 -15.27
C GLU A 119 -8.06 13.66 -16.65
N ASN A 120 -9.28 13.49 -17.17
CA ASN A 120 -9.56 12.92 -18.49
C ASN A 120 -10.90 13.43 -19.02
N GLY A 121 -11.26 13.11 -20.25
CA GLY A 121 -12.50 13.54 -20.87
C GLY A 121 -13.78 13.12 -20.12
N LEU A 122 -13.75 12.03 -19.35
CA LEU A 122 -14.88 11.57 -18.55
C LEU A 122 -15.00 12.33 -17.22
N THR A 123 -13.89 12.79 -16.65
CA THR A 123 -13.87 13.53 -15.39
C THR A 123 -13.98 15.05 -15.60
N ALA A 124 -13.76 15.54 -16.82
CA ALA A 124 -13.84 16.96 -17.17
C ALA A 124 -15.16 17.64 -16.74
N PRO A 125 -16.35 17.02 -16.90
CA PRO A 125 -17.60 17.62 -16.40
C PRO A 125 -17.66 17.73 -14.88
N LEU A 126 -17.01 16.82 -14.15
CA LEU A 126 -16.95 16.84 -12.69
C LEU A 126 -15.97 17.91 -12.21
N LEU A 127 -14.82 18.04 -12.87
CA LEU A 127 -13.79 19.04 -12.59
C LEU A 127 -14.31 20.49 -12.82
N SER A 128 -15.16 20.69 -13.81
CA SER A 128 -15.78 22.01 -14.10
C SER A 128 -16.98 22.34 -13.21
N SER A 129 -17.45 21.40 -12.37
CA SER A 129 -18.56 21.58 -11.44
C SER A 129 -18.08 22.23 -10.10
N PRO A 130 -19.00 22.77 -9.27
CA PRO A 130 -18.67 23.22 -7.92
C PRO A 130 -18.07 22.12 -7.02
N ALA A 131 -18.19 20.86 -7.41
CA ALA A 131 -17.60 19.70 -6.75
C ALA A 131 -16.20 19.33 -7.29
N GLY A 132 -15.60 20.14 -8.16
CA GLY A 132 -14.31 19.87 -8.79
C GLY A 132 -13.20 19.59 -7.80
N ASP A 133 -13.15 20.34 -6.69
CA ASP A 133 -12.19 20.14 -5.61
C ASP A 133 -12.26 18.75 -4.95
N PHE A 134 -13.40 18.07 -5.04
CA PHE A 134 -13.60 16.74 -4.46
C PHE A 134 -13.35 15.60 -5.46
N THR A 135 -13.07 15.90 -6.72
CA THR A 135 -12.93 14.88 -7.78
C THR A 135 -11.89 13.83 -7.43
N VAL A 136 -10.70 14.27 -6.99
CA VAL A 136 -9.61 13.36 -6.60
C VAL A 136 -10.03 12.48 -5.41
N THR A 137 -10.68 13.08 -4.41
CA THR A 137 -11.18 12.35 -3.23
C THR A 137 -12.23 11.30 -3.61
N ILE A 138 -13.19 11.67 -4.47
CA ILE A 138 -14.28 10.78 -4.90
C ILE A 138 -13.71 9.59 -5.69
N ILE A 139 -12.82 9.85 -6.66
CA ILE A 139 -12.21 8.80 -7.48
C ILE A 139 -11.35 7.89 -6.61
N SER A 140 -10.51 8.45 -5.73
CA SER A 140 -9.70 7.68 -4.79
C SER A 140 -10.57 6.82 -3.88
N PHE A 141 -11.69 7.35 -3.38
CA PHE A 141 -12.63 6.59 -2.56
C PHE A 141 -13.25 5.42 -3.33
N VAL A 142 -13.66 5.63 -4.58
CA VAL A 142 -14.22 4.57 -5.43
C VAL A 142 -13.19 3.48 -5.67
N VAL A 143 -11.94 3.83 -5.99
CA VAL A 143 -10.85 2.86 -6.21
C VAL A 143 -10.57 2.06 -4.94
N VAL A 144 -10.44 2.73 -3.79
CA VAL A 144 -10.20 2.07 -2.49
C VAL A 144 -11.35 1.12 -2.13
N MET A 145 -12.61 1.56 -2.34
CA MET A 145 -13.78 0.73 -2.06
C MET A 145 -13.86 -0.49 -2.99
N ALA A 146 -13.51 -0.33 -4.27
CA ALA A 146 -13.43 -1.44 -5.21
C ALA A 146 -12.36 -2.46 -4.75
N VAL A 147 -11.15 -1.99 -4.44
CA VAL A 147 -10.05 -2.82 -3.92
C VAL A 147 -10.46 -3.54 -2.63
N LYS A 148 -11.06 -2.80 -1.69
CA LYS A 148 -11.54 -3.37 -0.43
C LYS A 148 -12.57 -4.47 -0.65
N LEU A 149 -13.56 -4.25 -1.52
CA LEU A 149 -14.61 -5.23 -1.80
C LEU A 149 -14.03 -6.48 -2.45
N LEU A 150 -13.10 -6.32 -3.40
CA LEU A 150 -12.40 -7.43 -4.03
C LEU A 150 -11.56 -8.21 -3.03
N LEU A 151 -10.83 -7.51 -2.15
CA LEU A 151 -10.04 -8.15 -1.09
C LEU A 151 -10.94 -8.87 -0.09
N ASP A 152 -12.04 -8.25 0.36
CA ASP A 152 -13.02 -8.88 1.27
C ASP A 152 -13.65 -10.14 0.64
N ALA A 153 -13.93 -10.11 -0.67
CA ALA A 153 -14.44 -11.26 -1.41
C ALA A 153 -13.38 -12.37 -1.51
N TYR A 154 -12.14 -12.02 -1.85
CA TYR A 154 -11.02 -12.97 -1.90
C TYR A 154 -10.78 -13.65 -0.56
N LEU A 155 -10.77 -12.89 0.54
CA LEU A 155 -10.55 -13.44 1.88
C LEU A 155 -11.66 -14.40 2.36
N LYS A 156 -12.80 -14.44 1.67
CA LYS A 156 -13.87 -15.42 1.88
C LYS A 156 -13.74 -16.67 1.00
N THR A 157 -12.81 -16.72 0.08
CA THR A 157 -12.54 -17.89 -0.76
C THR A 157 -11.72 -18.93 0.00
N ARG A 158 -11.64 -20.17 -0.54
CA ARG A 158 -10.78 -21.23 0.01
C ARG A 158 -9.32 -20.79 0.11
N SER A 159 -8.81 -20.05 -0.89
CA SER A 159 -7.45 -19.51 -0.88
C SER A 159 -7.27 -18.48 0.24
N GLY A 160 -8.24 -17.60 0.49
CA GLY A 160 -8.19 -16.62 1.57
C GLY A 160 -8.21 -17.26 2.97
N TYR A 161 -8.96 -18.34 3.15
CA TYR A 161 -8.92 -19.11 4.41
C TYR A 161 -7.58 -19.80 4.63
N LEU A 162 -6.99 -20.40 3.58
CA LEU A 162 -5.65 -20.99 3.66
C LEU A 162 -4.59 -19.94 3.97
N LEU A 163 -4.72 -18.73 3.41
CA LEU A 163 -3.82 -17.64 3.67
C LEU A 163 -3.80 -17.25 5.17
N ARG A 164 -4.97 -17.15 5.80
CA ARG A 164 -5.08 -16.89 7.24
C ARG A 164 -4.52 -18.03 8.07
N ALA A 165 -4.83 -19.27 7.69
CA ALA A 165 -4.32 -20.46 8.37
C ALA A 165 -2.79 -20.54 8.32
N ALA A 166 -2.17 -20.11 7.20
CA ALA A 166 -0.71 -20.11 7.04
C ALA A 166 0.01 -19.08 7.94
N GLY A 167 -0.66 -17.98 8.31
CA GLY A 167 -0.09 -17.04 9.26
C GLY A 167 -0.30 -17.43 10.72
N ASP A 168 -1.43 -18.09 11.03
CA ASP A 168 -1.73 -18.49 12.41
C ASP A 168 -0.99 -19.79 12.81
N ASN A 169 -0.90 -20.77 11.92
CA ASN A 169 -0.27 -22.07 12.21
C ASN A 169 0.17 -22.80 10.92
N ASP A 170 1.47 -22.78 10.66
CA ASP A 170 2.09 -23.46 9.51
C ASP A 170 1.80 -24.98 9.45
N THR A 171 1.68 -25.65 10.62
CA THR A 171 1.41 -27.10 10.70
C THR A 171 -0.02 -27.43 10.28
N LEU A 172 -0.96 -26.55 10.48
CA LEU A 172 -2.35 -26.73 10.06
C LEU A 172 -2.46 -26.80 8.52
N VAL A 173 -1.72 -25.95 7.82
CA VAL A 173 -1.75 -25.92 6.34
C VAL A 173 -1.16 -27.19 5.75
N THR A 174 -0.06 -27.70 6.31
CA THR A 174 0.55 -28.97 5.90
C THR A 174 -0.34 -30.16 6.19
N SER A 175 -1.09 -30.18 7.29
CA SER A 175 -2.04 -31.25 7.61
C SER A 175 -3.22 -31.31 6.63
N LEU A 176 -3.55 -30.20 5.96
CA LEU A 176 -4.57 -30.13 4.90
C LEU A 176 -4.03 -30.52 3.52
N ALA A 177 -2.86 -31.16 3.45
CA ALA A 177 -2.18 -31.55 2.22
C ALA A 177 -1.98 -30.39 1.21
N LYS A 178 -1.80 -29.16 1.71
CA LYS A 178 -1.50 -28.00 0.91
C LYS A 178 -0.06 -27.55 1.15
N ASP A 179 0.60 -27.17 0.06
CA ASP A 179 1.94 -26.61 0.14
C ASP A 179 1.87 -25.18 0.70
N LYS A 180 2.44 -24.99 1.91
CA LYS A 180 2.50 -23.70 2.59
C LYS A 180 3.28 -22.67 1.79
N GLY A 181 4.29 -23.10 1.04
CA GLY A 181 5.09 -22.23 0.20
C GLY A 181 4.24 -21.56 -0.88
N THR A 182 3.42 -22.33 -1.57
CA THR A 182 2.50 -21.81 -2.58
C THR A 182 1.50 -20.80 -1.99
N VAL A 183 0.98 -21.07 -0.79
CA VAL A 183 0.04 -20.15 -0.13
C VAL A 183 0.72 -18.83 0.21
N LYS A 184 1.95 -18.85 0.75
CA LYS A 184 2.74 -17.64 1.03
C LYS A 184 3.05 -16.85 -0.25
N ILE A 185 3.43 -17.53 -1.35
CA ILE A 185 3.68 -16.88 -2.65
C ILE A 185 2.44 -16.13 -3.14
N ILE A 186 1.26 -16.75 -3.09
CA ILE A 186 0.01 -16.13 -3.52
C ILE A 186 -0.30 -14.88 -2.66
N GLY A 187 -0.09 -14.96 -1.36
CA GLY A 187 -0.32 -13.83 -0.46
C GLY A 187 0.63 -12.66 -0.72
N LEU A 188 1.93 -12.94 -0.91
CA LEU A 188 2.93 -11.93 -1.26
C LEU A 188 2.66 -11.32 -2.65
N ALA A 189 2.22 -12.14 -3.62
CA ALA A 189 1.84 -11.69 -4.94
C ALA A 189 0.68 -10.70 -4.89
N LEU A 190 -0.40 -11.05 -4.19
CA LEU A 190 -1.56 -10.17 -4.04
C LEU A 190 -1.21 -8.89 -3.27
N ALA A 191 -0.44 -8.99 -2.21
CA ALA A 191 -0.02 -7.84 -1.40
C ALA A 191 0.80 -6.84 -2.22
N ASN A 192 1.82 -7.31 -2.93
CA ASN A 192 2.66 -6.47 -3.77
C ASN A 192 1.89 -5.91 -4.98
N GLY A 193 0.92 -6.65 -5.52
CA GLY A 193 -0.01 -6.12 -6.52
C GLY A 193 -0.78 -4.90 -6.01
N LEU A 194 -1.32 -4.94 -4.80
CA LEU A 194 -2.01 -3.81 -4.18
C LEU A 194 -1.05 -2.64 -3.89
N VAL A 195 0.18 -2.92 -3.47
CA VAL A 195 1.21 -1.90 -3.23
C VAL A 195 1.55 -1.17 -4.54
N ALA A 196 1.79 -1.89 -5.63
CA ALA A 196 2.06 -1.30 -6.93
C ALA A 196 0.85 -0.50 -7.46
N LEU A 197 -0.37 -1.01 -7.26
CA LEU A 197 -1.60 -0.29 -7.59
C LEU A 197 -1.69 1.04 -6.84
N SER A 198 -1.35 1.06 -5.55
CA SER A 198 -1.30 2.29 -4.75
C SER A 198 -0.27 3.27 -5.31
N GLY A 199 0.93 2.80 -5.69
CA GLY A 199 1.96 3.61 -6.34
C GLY A 199 1.51 4.20 -7.67
N SER A 200 0.77 3.42 -8.46
CA SER A 200 0.16 3.85 -9.72
C SER A 200 -0.85 4.99 -9.52
N VAL A 201 -1.77 4.83 -8.56
CA VAL A 201 -2.77 5.88 -8.23
C VAL A 201 -2.08 7.13 -7.69
N TYR A 202 -1.07 6.95 -6.82
CA TYR A 202 -0.30 8.06 -6.26
C TYR A 202 0.42 8.87 -7.35
N CYS A 203 1.08 8.18 -8.27
CA CYS A 203 1.82 8.79 -9.38
C CYS A 203 0.89 9.60 -10.29
N GLN A 204 -0.30 9.08 -10.61
CA GLN A 204 -1.29 9.77 -11.42
C GLN A 204 -1.84 11.03 -10.74
N LYS A 205 -1.93 11.04 -9.41
CA LYS A 205 -2.28 12.25 -8.65
C LYS A 205 -1.17 13.30 -8.70
N GLN A 206 0.10 12.87 -8.63
CA GLN A 206 1.24 13.79 -8.58
C GLN A 206 1.65 14.33 -9.96
N GLY A 207 1.32 13.62 -11.06
CA GLY A 207 1.73 13.96 -12.41
C GLY A 207 3.20 13.61 -12.72
N PHE A 208 3.91 12.96 -11.80
CA PHE A 208 5.30 12.55 -11.99
C PHE A 208 5.65 11.30 -11.16
N PHE A 209 6.64 10.56 -11.61
CA PHE A 209 7.33 9.52 -10.87
C PHE A 209 8.56 10.09 -10.17
N GLU A 210 8.82 9.65 -8.96
CA GLU A 210 10.04 9.90 -8.22
C GLU A 210 10.42 8.64 -7.43
N ILE A 211 11.66 8.16 -7.62
CA ILE A 211 12.15 6.91 -7.01
C ILE A 211 12.16 6.97 -5.47
N SER A 212 12.40 8.16 -4.90
CA SER A 212 12.51 8.34 -3.45
C SER A 212 11.18 8.25 -2.69
N THR A 213 10.04 8.28 -3.40
CA THR A 213 8.70 8.19 -2.79
C THR A 213 8.43 6.85 -2.13
N GLY A 214 9.08 5.79 -2.60
CA GLY A 214 8.98 4.46 -2.00
C GLY A 214 9.69 4.32 -0.65
N THR A 215 10.69 5.16 -0.39
CA THR A 215 11.48 5.04 0.84
C THR A 215 10.66 5.33 2.08
N GLY A 216 10.41 4.29 2.90
CA GLY A 216 9.60 4.37 4.11
C GLY A 216 8.11 4.14 3.87
N SER A 217 7.68 3.75 2.68
CA SER A 217 6.28 3.41 2.41
C SER A 217 5.78 2.23 3.24
N ILE A 218 6.65 1.25 3.53
CA ILE A 218 6.35 0.16 4.46
C ILE A 218 6.00 0.68 5.86
N VAL A 219 6.70 1.72 6.35
CA VAL A 219 6.43 2.32 7.68
C VAL A 219 5.03 2.93 7.72
N ILE A 220 4.65 3.63 6.64
CA ILE A 220 3.29 4.19 6.50
C ILE A 220 2.25 3.08 6.51
N GLY A 221 2.49 2.00 5.76
CA GLY A 221 1.61 0.84 5.70
C GLY A 221 1.45 0.17 7.06
N LEU A 222 2.57 -0.16 7.73
CA LEU A 222 2.56 -0.78 9.07
C LEU A 222 1.86 0.09 10.11
N ALA A 223 2.16 1.40 10.14
CA ALA A 223 1.51 2.33 11.05
C ALA A 223 -0.01 2.35 10.83
N SER A 224 -0.45 2.41 9.58
CA SER A 224 -1.86 2.41 9.20
C SER A 224 -2.56 1.12 9.65
N VAL A 225 -1.93 -0.05 9.44
CA VAL A 225 -2.45 -1.35 9.88
C VAL A 225 -2.52 -1.41 11.39
N ILE A 226 -1.47 -1.00 12.11
CA ILE A 226 -1.42 -1.05 13.58
C ILE A 226 -2.46 -0.11 14.19
N ILE A 227 -2.58 1.13 13.71
CA ILE A 227 -3.61 2.08 14.17
C ILE A 227 -5.00 1.48 13.93
N GLY A 228 -5.28 1.04 12.71
CA GLY A 228 -6.58 0.50 12.36
C GLY A 228 -6.97 -0.72 13.21
N THR A 229 -6.09 -1.72 13.28
CA THR A 229 -6.38 -2.96 14.01
C THR A 229 -6.44 -2.80 15.52
N LYS A 230 -5.66 -1.88 16.11
CA LYS A 230 -5.64 -1.66 17.56
C LYS A 230 -6.75 -0.72 18.03
N LEU A 231 -6.97 0.39 17.33
CA LEU A 231 -7.98 1.37 17.69
C LEU A 231 -9.39 0.77 17.61
N PHE A 232 -9.63 -0.06 16.58
CA PHE A 232 -10.94 -0.68 16.34
C PHE A 232 -11.03 -2.14 16.82
N LYS A 233 -10.09 -2.61 17.66
CA LYS A 233 -10.11 -3.99 18.20
C LYS A 233 -11.43 -4.35 18.89
N ARG A 234 -12.07 -3.38 19.58
CA ARG A 234 -13.34 -3.59 20.30
C ARG A 234 -14.59 -3.41 19.43
N ALA A 235 -14.44 -2.87 18.23
CA ALA A 235 -15.56 -2.61 17.32
C ALA A 235 -15.83 -3.85 16.45
N SER A 236 -16.52 -4.84 17.00
CA SER A 236 -16.82 -6.13 16.34
C SER A 236 -17.67 -5.98 15.06
N PHE A 237 -18.33 -4.83 14.87
CA PHE A 237 -19.13 -4.53 13.67
C PHE A 237 -18.28 -4.07 12.47
N LEU A 238 -17.02 -3.64 12.70
CA LEU A 238 -16.12 -3.16 11.65
C LEU A 238 -15.22 -4.29 11.13
N LYS A 239 -15.25 -4.51 9.82
CA LYS A 239 -14.28 -5.41 9.19
C LYS A 239 -12.88 -4.85 9.34
N THR A 240 -11.89 -5.72 9.53
CA THR A 240 -10.47 -5.33 9.69
C THR A 240 -9.97 -4.51 8.49
N THR A 241 -10.39 -4.84 7.27
CA THR A 241 -10.07 -4.07 6.05
C THR A 241 -10.57 -2.62 6.12
N THR A 242 -11.78 -2.39 6.65
CA THR A 242 -12.30 -1.04 6.88
C THR A 242 -11.50 -0.30 7.97
N ALA A 243 -11.16 -1.00 9.04
CA ALA A 243 -10.34 -0.44 10.11
C ALA A 243 -8.95 0.00 9.60
N VAL A 244 -8.33 -0.78 8.71
CA VAL A 244 -7.04 -0.43 8.08
C VAL A 244 -7.16 0.84 7.21
N ILE A 245 -8.23 0.98 6.43
CA ILE A 245 -8.47 2.19 5.63
C ILE A 245 -8.59 3.43 6.53
N ILE A 246 -9.39 3.33 7.59
CA ILE A 246 -9.52 4.43 8.57
C ILE A 246 -8.18 4.70 9.26
N GLY A 247 -7.41 3.65 9.58
CA GLY A 247 -6.07 3.76 10.15
C GLY A 247 -5.11 4.55 9.25
N SER A 248 -5.17 4.36 7.93
CA SER A 248 -4.38 5.12 6.95
C SER A 248 -4.74 6.60 6.95
N ILE A 249 -6.02 6.92 6.94
CA ILE A 249 -6.50 8.31 6.99
C ILE A 249 -6.06 8.97 8.31
N LEU A 250 -6.22 8.28 9.43
CA LEU A 250 -5.80 8.80 10.75
C LEU A 250 -4.28 9.01 10.82
N TYR A 251 -3.48 8.10 10.26
CA TYR A 251 -2.04 8.25 10.23
C TYR A 251 -1.62 9.49 9.41
N LYS A 252 -2.22 9.70 8.24
CA LYS A 252 -1.99 10.91 7.43
C LYS A 252 -2.46 12.17 8.14
N ALA A 253 -3.57 12.12 8.87
CA ALA A 253 -4.03 13.23 9.70
C ALA A 253 -3.02 13.57 10.81
N CYS A 254 -2.42 12.57 11.47
CA CYS A 254 -1.38 12.78 12.47
C CYS A 254 -0.12 13.43 11.86
N ILE A 255 0.31 13.01 10.66
CA ILE A 255 1.43 13.64 9.97
C ILE A 255 1.11 15.09 9.64
N ALA A 256 -0.06 15.36 9.06
CA ALA A 256 -0.48 16.71 8.70
C ALA A 256 -0.59 17.61 9.93
N ALA A 257 -1.12 17.12 11.05
CA ALA A 257 -1.17 17.85 12.32
C ALA A 257 0.23 18.18 12.85
N ALA A 258 1.17 17.20 12.81
CA ALA A 258 2.55 17.42 13.23
C ALA A 258 3.26 18.47 12.37
N MET A 259 2.99 18.51 11.06
CA MET A 259 3.53 19.51 10.13
C MET A 259 2.88 20.88 10.33
N ALA A 260 1.58 20.93 10.65
CA ALA A 260 0.85 22.18 10.87
C ALA A 260 1.32 22.97 12.10
N ILE A 261 1.96 22.31 13.08
CA ILE A 261 2.56 22.98 14.25
C ILE A 261 3.74 23.91 13.84
N GLY A 262 4.27 23.74 12.62
CA GLY A 262 5.29 24.65 12.07
C GLY A 262 6.70 24.48 12.64
N ILE A 263 6.91 23.54 13.56
CA ILE A 263 8.24 23.25 14.16
C ILE A 263 9.14 22.54 13.15
N PHE A 264 8.55 21.74 12.26
CA PHE A 264 9.30 20.93 11.32
C PHE A 264 9.21 21.46 9.89
N LYS A 265 10.35 21.67 9.25
CA LYS A 265 10.43 21.94 7.80
C LYS A 265 10.08 20.66 7.04
N THR A 266 9.61 20.80 5.80
CA THR A 266 9.26 19.66 4.91
C THR A 266 10.41 18.64 4.77
N SER A 267 11.66 19.08 4.89
CA SER A 267 12.84 18.21 4.89
C SER A 267 12.87 17.17 6.02
N TYR A 268 12.16 17.42 7.13
CA TYR A 268 12.07 16.50 8.27
C TYR A 268 10.88 15.54 8.20
N MET A 269 10.14 15.51 7.10
CA MET A 269 8.93 14.71 6.97
C MET A 269 9.17 13.22 7.23
N LYS A 270 10.29 12.66 6.73
CA LYS A 270 10.67 11.24 7.00
C LYS A 270 11.01 11.00 8.47
N PHE A 271 11.60 11.96 9.15
CA PHE A 271 11.88 11.88 10.59
C PHE A 271 10.57 11.91 11.39
N VAL A 272 9.64 12.79 11.05
CA VAL A 272 8.31 12.88 11.68
C VAL A 272 7.54 11.58 11.52
N THR A 273 7.53 10.98 10.32
CA THR A 273 6.90 9.67 10.08
C THR A 273 7.49 8.57 10.93
N ALA A 274 8.82 8.51 11.05
CA ALA A 274 9.52 7.52 11.87
C ALA A 274 9.23 7.71 13.38
N ALA A 275 9.24 8.95 13.86
CA ALA A 275 8.93 9.28 15.26
C ALA A 275 7.48 8.93 15.61
N LEU A 276 6.52 9.27 14.75
CA LEU A 276 5.12 8.90 14.93
C LEU A 276 4.93 7.38 14.95
N PHE A 277 5.61 6.65 14.06
CA PHE A 277 5.56 5.19 14.05
C PHE A 277 6.09 4.60 15.36
N LEU A 278 7.20 5.12 15.90
CA LEU A 278 7.75 4.70 17.17
C LEU A 278 6.74 4.93 18.31
N ILE A 279 6.09 6.09 18.37
CA ILE A 279 5.08 6.41 19.37
C ILE A 279 3.91 5.42 19.28
N ILE A 280 3.43 5.13 18.06
CA ILE A 280 2.34 4.17 17.83
C ILE A 280 2.74 2.77 18.32
N LEU A 281 3.96 2.32 18.05
CA LEU A 281 4.48 1.03 18.51
C LEU A 281 4.55 0.96 20.05
N VAL A 282 5.04 1.99 20.71
CA VAL A 282 5.13 2.05 22.18
C VAL A 282 3.72 1.97 22.79
N ILE A 283 2.77 2.77 22.31
CA ILE A 283 1.38 2.74 22.78
C ILE A 283 0.76 1.36 22.53
N SER A 284 1.00 0.77 21.36
CA SER A 284 0.50 -0.56 21.00
C SER A 284 1.02 -1.65 21.92
N ASN A 285 2.31 -1.60 22.31
CA ASN A 285 2.92 -2.58 23.21
C ASN A 285 2.46 -2.44 24.65
N GLN A 286 2.26 -1.22 25.15
CA GLN A 286 1.72 -0.99 26.49
C GLN A 286 0.29 -1.52 26.63
N SER A 287 -0.52 -1.41 25.58
CA SER A 287 -1.87 -1.98 25.56
C SER A 287 -1.88 -3.52 25.61
N LYS A 288 -0.86 -4.20 25.09
CA LYS A 288 -0.71 -5.66 25.22
C LYS A 288 -0.41 -6.09 26.67
N LYS A 289 0.46 -5.35 27.37
CA LYS A 289 0.82 -5.65 28.77
C LYS A 289 -0.35 -5.45 29.75
N LYS A 290 -1.19 -4.43 29.54
CA LYS A 290 -2.37 -4.18 30.39
C LYS A 290 -3.53 -5.13 30.13
N GLY A 291 -3.56 -5.85 29.04
CA GLY A 291 -4.59 -6.86 28.74
C GLY A 291 -4.20 -8.29 29.11
N ALA A 292 -2.95 -8.50 29.57
CA ALA A 292 -2.41 -9.79 30.01
C ALA A 292 -2.22 -9.86 31.56
N ALA A 293 -2.46 -8.76 32.27
CA ALA A 293 -2.57 -8.66 33.71
C ALA A 293 -4.05 -8.57 34.12
#